data_74d3abcef4714c265d2ec48b8930e488
#
_entry.id   74d3abcef4714c265d2ec48b8930e488
#
_cell.length_a   1.000
_cell.length_b   1.000
_cell.length_c   1.000
_cell.angle_alpha   90.00
_cell.angle_beta   90.00
_cell.angle_gamma   90.00
#
_symmetry.space_group_name_H-M   'P 1'
#
loop_
_entity.id
_entity.type
_entity.pdbx_description
1 polymer ?
#
loop_
_entity_poly.entity_id
_entity_poly.type
_entity_poly.pdbx_seq_one_letter_code
_entity_poly.pdbx_strand_id
1 'polypeptide(L)'
;RQMVCGVGASMTLTAGCSGGGEEILGLLCVQKKPDFSVGRIAMILNVFVYGIGLLLFEQDVVVYSIIFGCTTYLTLDRMHLQNVMVTMLIITKSEAMEQLVFRYAGRGVTKWTGVGAYSNEPSDLLLTVVSKKEALHLRKILREEDPNSFIIMDEDVSVAGNFQKRS
;
A
#
# COMPACT_ATOMS: atom_id res chain seq x y z
N ARG A 1 24.58 -0.18 0.34
CA ARG A 1 24.43 1.29 0.48
C ARG A 1 23.10 1.79 -0.12
N GLN A 2 22.69 1.33 -1.30
CA GLN A 2 21.48 1.77 -2.00
C GLN A 2 20.18 1.47 -1.21
N MET A 3 20.04 0.25 -0.67
CA MET A 3 18.89 -0.11 0.18
C MET A 3 18.80 0.77 1.44
N VAL A 4 19.93 1.15 2.02
CA VAL A 4 19.97 2.04 3.19
C VAL A 4 19.43 3.43 2.86
N CYS A 5 19.74 3.97 1.67
CA CYS A 5 19.16 5.24 1.21
C CYS A 5 17.65 5.16 1.03
N GLY A 6 17.13 4.07 0.42
CA GLY A 6 15.69 3.85 0.24
C GLY A 6 14.94 3.71 1.57
N VAL A 7 15.54 3.01 2.54
CA VAL A 7 15.01 2.91 3.91
C VAL A 7 14.98 4.28 4.60
N GLY A 8 16.08 5.05 4.50
CA GLY A 8 16.15 6.40 5.06
C GLY A 8 15.10 7.34 4.48
N ALA A 9 14.94 7.36 3.14
CA ALA A 9 13.93 8.15 2.46
C ALA A 9 12.50 7.74 2.86
N SER A 10 12.24 6.44 3.01
CA SER A 10 10.94 5.94 3.50
C SER A 10 10.66 6.39 4.95
N MET A 11 11.66 6.39 5.81
CA MET A 11 11.51 6.85 7.20
C MET A 11 11.19 8.34 7.28
N THR A 12 11.85 9.17 6.46
CA THR A 12 11.57 10.62 6.41
C THR A 12 10.15 10.89 5.92
N LEU A 13 9.67 10.22 4.87
CA LEU A 13 8.30 10.35 4.38
C LEU A 13 7.27 9.88 5.42
N THR A 14 7.54 8.79 6.11
CA THR A 14 6.63 8.27 7.16
C THR A 14 6.55 9.21 8.36
N ALA A 15 7.62 9.98 8.64
CA ALA A 15 7.64 11.01 9.67
C ALA A 15 6.98 12.33 9.23
N GLY A 16 6.42 12.40 8.01
CA GLY A 16 5.80 13.60 7.45
C GLY A 16 6.82 14.64 6.98
N CYS A 17 8.09 14.24 6.87
CA CYS A 17 9.18 15.08 6.36
C CYS A 17 9.50 14.70 4.91
N SER A 18 10.11 15.63 4.17
CA SER A 18 10.60 15.39 2.82
C SER A 18 12.11 15.66 2.75
N GLY A 19 12.84 14.79 2.07
CA GLY A 19 14.27 14.95 1.84
C GLY A 19 14.61 15.77 0.60
N GLY A 20 13.61 16.04 -0.28
CA GLY A 20 13.85 16.78 -1.52
C GLY A 20 12.59 17.20 -2.28
N GLY A 21 12.76 18.05 -3.29
CA GLY A 21 11.65 18.60 -4.08
C GLY A 21 10.88 17.55 -4.88
N GLU A 22 11.53 16.49 -5.33
CA GLU A 22 10.89 15.39 -6.06
C GLU A 22 9.91 14.61 -5.19
N GLU A 23 10.20 14.44 -3.90
CA GLU A 23 9.33 13.79 -2.94
C GLU A 23 8.08 14.64 -2.66
N ILE A 24 8.23 15.97 -2.56
CA ILE A 24 7.11 16.90 -2.41
C ILE A 24 6.18 16.83 -3.63
N LEU A 25 6.74 16.82 -4.83
CA LEU A 25 5.96 16.66 -6.06
C LEU A 25 5.25 15.30 -6.09
N GLY A 26 5.95 14.25 -5.68
CA GLY A 26 5.37 12.91 -5.55
C GLY A 26 4.18 12.88 -4.60
N LEU A 27 4.31 13.46 -3.40
CA LEU A 27 3.23 13.54 -2.42
C LEU A 27 2.02 14.33 -2.92
N LEU A 28 2.24 15.48 -3.57
CA LEU A 28 1.16 16.30 -4.15
C LEU A 28 0.41 15.55 -5.26
N CYS A 29 1.12 14.75 -6.07
CA CYS A 29 0.50 13.94 -7.11
C CYS A 29 -0.32 12.79 -6.52
N VAL A 30 0.17 12.14 -5.48
CA VAL A 30 -0.54 11.05 -4.77
C VAL A 30 -1.80 11.58 -4.10
N GLN A 31 -1.78 12.79 -3.50
CA GLN A 31 -2.99 13.42 -2.95
C GLN A 31 -4.09 13.64 -3.98
N LYS A 32 -3.74 13.93 -5.24
CA LYS A 32 -4.72 14.11 -6.33
C LYS A 32 -5.15 12.81 -6.99
N LYS A 33 -4.30 11.79 -7.01
CA LYS A 33 -4.53 10.49 -7.62
C LYS A 33 -3.91 9.39 -6.77
N PRO A 34 -4.70 8.72 -5.90
CA PRO A 34 -4.22 7.71 -4.96
C PRO A 34 -3.65 6.45 -5.62
N ASP A 35 -3.90 6.24 -6.92
CA ASP A 35 -3.34 5.11 -7.69
C ASP A 35 -1.85 5.25 -8.01
N PHE A 36 -1.27 6.42 -7.79
CA PHE A 36 0.15 6.67 -8.02
C PHE A 36 0.95 6.54 -6.73
N SER A 37 2.17 5.97 -6.84
CA SER A 37 3.13 5.97 -5.72
C SER A 37 4.17 7.08 -5.92
N VAL A 38 4.69 7.60 -4.79
CA VAL A 38 5.75 8.62 -4.79
C VAL A 38 6.98 8.14 -5.56
N GLY A 39 7.38 6.87 -5.35
CA GLY A 39 8.53 6.29 -6.06
C GLY A 39 8.32 6.17 -7.56
N ARG A 40 7.10 5.88 -8.03
CA ARG A 40 6.79 5.81 -9.46
C ARG A 40 6.91 7.18 -10.13
N ILE A 41 6.45 8.23 -9.47
CA ILE A 41 6.54 9.60 -9.99
C ILE A 41 8.00 10.04 -10.04
N ALA A 42 8.77 9.81 -8.98
CA ALA A 42 10.19 10.07 -8.94
C ALA A 42 10.96 9.32 -10.05
N MET A 43 10.61 8.05 -10.29
CA MET A 43 11.21 7.26 -11.37
C MET A 43 10.95 7.87 -12.75
N ILE A 44 9.72 8.35 -13.02
CA ILE A 44 9.36 9.01 -14.29
C ILE A 44 10.18 10.30 -14.47
N LEU A 45 10.30 11.13 -13.44
CA LEU A 45 11.10 12.35 -13.47
C LEU A 45 12.57 12.04 -13.75
N ASN A 46 13.11 11.00 -13.11
CA ASN A 46 14.49 10.59 -13.31
C ASN A 46 14.78 10.05 -14.72
N VAL A 47 13.80 9.51 -15.45
CA VAL A 47 13.96 9.12 -16.86
C VAL A 47 14.38 10.33 -17.71
N PHE A 48 13.77 11.51 -17.47
CA PHE A 48 14.17 12.74 -18.16
C PHE A 48 15.57 13.20 -17.77
N VAL A 49 15.90 13.13 -16.47
CA VAL A 49 17.23 13.50 -15.97
C VAL A 49 18.32 12.59 -16.57
N TYR A 50 18.06 11.28 -16.59
CA TYR A 50 19.00 10.31 -17.17
C TYR A 50 19.12 10.46 -18.70
N GLY A 51 18.02 10.81 -19.39
CA GLY A 51 18.06 11.13 -20.81
C GLY A 51 18.98 12.31 -21.14
N ILE A 52 18.92 13.38 -20.36
CA ILE A 52 19.85 14.51 -20.46
C ILE A 52 21.27 14.10 -20.06
N GLY A 53 21.39 13.28 -19.01
CA GLY A 53 22.67 12.77 -18.53
C GLY A 53 23.45 11.99 -19.59
N LEU A 54 22.77 11.21 -20.44
CA LEU A 54 23.40 10.48 -21.56
C LEU A 54 24.06 11.41 -22.60
N LEU A 55 23.64 12.67 -22.69
CA LEU A 55 24.23 13.66 -23.60
C LEU A 55 25.42 14.37 -22.96
N LEU A 56 25.50 14.42 -21.63
CA LEU A 56 26.48 15.24 -20.89
C LEU A 56 27.58 14.42 -20.21
N PHE A 57 27.29 13.14 -19.88
CA PHE A 57 28.18 12.29 -19.10
C PHE A 57 28.50 10.98 -19.83
N GLU A 58 29.52 10.29 -19.35
CA GLU A 58 29.89 8.96 -19.85
C GLU A 58 28.75 7.95 -19.56
N GLN A 59 28.54 7.00 -20.48
CA GLN A 59 27.44 6.02 -20.41
C GLN A 59 27.44 5.20 -19.12
N ASP A 60 28.63 4.86 -18.61
CA ASP A 60 28.77 4.07 -17.37
C ASP A 60 28.19 4.80 -16.16
N VAL A 61 28.40 6.11 -16.05
CA VAL A 61 27.86 6.93 -14.95
C VAL A 61 26.33 6.91 -14.97
N VAL A 62 25.73 7.03 -16.16
CA VAL A 62 24.27 7.04 -16.31
C VAL A 62 23.67 5.67 -15.99
N VAL A 63 24.29 4.58 -16.45
CA VAL A 63 23.84 3.22 -16.16
C VAL A 63 23.84 2.95 -14.64
N TYR A 64 24.94 3.29 -13.95
CA TYR A 64 24.98 3.14 -12.49
C TYR A 64 23.95 4.01 -11.76
N SER A 65 23.68 5.21 -12.27
CA SER A 65 22.66 6.11 -11.70
C SER A 65 21.26 5.55 -11.86
N ILE A 66 20.94 4.93 -13.00
CA ILE A 66 19.67 4.24 -13.24
C ILE A 66 19.49 3.08 -12.27
N ILE A 67 20.50 2.22 -12.12
CA ILE A 67 20.45 1.07 -11.20
C ILE A 67 20.25 1.57 -9.76
N PHE A 68 20.99 2.63 -9.38
CA PHE A 68 20.84 3.25 -8.05
C PHE A 68 19.41 3.75 -7.82
N GLY A 69 18.88 4.55 -8.75
CA GLY A 69 17.54 5.12 -8.65
C GLY A 69 16.45 4.01 -8.57
N CYS A 70 16.47 3.05 -9.48
CA CYS A 70 15.52 1.95 -9.48
C CYS A 70 15.52 1.18 -8.14
N THR A 71 16.68 0.84 -7.62
CA THR A 71 16.79 0.10 -6.35
C THR A 71 16.27 0.94 -5.17
N THR A 72 16.59 2.22 -5.13
CA THR A 72 16.16 3.13 -4.08
C THR A 72 14.65 3.30 -4.08
N TYR A 73 14.05 3.60 -5.24
CA TYR A 73 12.60 3.82 -5.34
C TYR A 73 11.76 2.57 -5.13
N LEU A 74 12.23 1.39 -5.59
CA LEU A 74 11.57 0.13 -5.29
C LEU A 74 11.56 -0.19 -3.79
N THR A 75 12.65 0.15 -3.11
CA THR A 75 12.74 -0.03 -1.64
C THR A 75 11.80 0.93 -0.92
N LEU A 76 11.77 2.19 -1.34
CA LEU A 76 10.89 3.22 -0.80
C LEU A 76 9.42 2.84 -0.94
N ASP A 77 8.98 2.44 -2.12
CA ASP A 77 7.59 2.04 -2.36
C ASP A 77 7.17 0.84 -1.52
N ARG A 78 8.03 -0.17 -1.40
CA ARG A 78 7.74 -1.34 -0.57
C ARG A 78 7.56 -0.99 0.90
N MET A 79 8.39 -0.10 1.42
CA MET A 79 8.29 0.33 2.82
C MET A 79 7.10 1.26 3.05
N HIS A 80 6.80 2.14 2.10
CA HIS A 80 5.65 3.05 2.19
C HIS A 80 4.33 2.27 2.22
N LEU A 81 4.15 1.28 1.34
CA LEU A 81 2.96 0.43 1.30
C LEU A 81 2.73 -0.38 2.59
N GLN A 82 3.77 -0.69 3.35
CA GLN A 82 3.65 -1.40 4.63
C GLN A 82 3.13 -0.51 5.77
N ASN A 83 3.29 0.80 5.66
CA ASN A 83 2.91 1.74 6.71
C ASN A 83 1.51 2.33 6.53
N VAL A 84 0.92 2.24 5.34
CA VAL A 84 -0.45 2.66 5.08
C VAL A 84 -1.41 1.61 5.63
N MET A 85 -2.31 2.03 6.50
CA MET A 85 -3.34 1.16 7.06
C MET A 85 -4.62 1.27 6.25
N VAL A 86 -5.29 0.14 6.10
CA VAL A 86 -6.53 0.01 5.35
C VAL A 86 -7.57 -0.65 6.23
N THR A 87 -8.75 -0.05 6.33
CA THR A 87 -9.93 -0.71 6.90
C THR A 87 -10.60 -1.53 5.82
N MET A 88 -10.81 -2.81 6.09
CA MET A 88 -11.58 -3.69 5.23
C MET A 88 -12.90 -4.02 5.89
N LEU A 89 -14.00 -3.73 5.20
CA LEU A 89 -15.34 -4.20 5.54
C LEU A 89 -15.74 -5.25 4.50
N ILE A 90 -15.97 -6.47 4.96
CA ILE A 90 -16.28 -7.63 4.13
C ILE A 90 -17.71 -8.07 4.44
N ILE A 91 -18.57 -8.10 3.44
CA ILE A 91 -19.95 -8.56 3.54
C ILE A 91 -20.03 -9.88 2.79
N THR A 92 -20.38 -10.94 3.51
CA THR A 92 -20.38 -12.31 2.98
C THR A 92 -21.48 -13.16 3.61
N LYS A 93 -21.83 -14.26 2.95
CA LYS A 93 -22.66 -15.32 3.49
C LYS A 93 -21.87 -16.58 3.84
N SER A 94 -20.55 -16.57 3.56
CA SER A 94 -19.68 -17.72 3.80
C SER A 94 -19.07 -17.65 5.20
N GLU A 95 -19.31 -18.65 6.01
CA GLU A 95 -18.71 -18.79 7.35
C GLU A 95 -17.18 -19.00 7.31
N ALA A 96 -16.66 -19.50 6.18
CA ALA A 96 -15.22 -19.72 6.01
C ALA A 96 -14.41 -18.41 5.96
N MET A 97 -15.04 -17.29 5.60
CA MET A 97 -14.37 -15.99 5.43
C MET A 97 -13.75 -15.47 6.72
N GLU A 98 -14.40 -15.65 7.86
CA GLU A 98 -13.87 -15.24 9.18
C GLU A 98 -12.54 -15.92 9.47
N GLN A 99 -12.47 -17.25 9.26
CA GLN A 99 -11.26 -18.02 9.50
C GLN A 99 -10.14 -17.66 8.52
N LEU A 100 -10.47 -17.36 7.27
CA LEU A 100 -9.51 -16.91 6.26
C LEU A 100 -8.90 -15.56 6.65
N VAL A 101 -9.72 -14.58 7.03
CA VAL A 101 -9.21 -13.27 7.46
C VAL A 101 -8.30 -13.45 8.68
N PHE A 102 -8.69 -14.24 9.67
CA PHE A 102 -7.89 -14.49 10.85
C PHE A 102 -6.56 -15.20 10.52
N ARG A 103 -6.59 -16.22 9.64
CA ARG A 103 -5.41 -16.98 9.26
C ARG A 103 -4.38 -16.15 8.48
N TYR A 104 -4.85 -15.35 7.51
CA TYR A 104 -3.96 -14.61 6.62
C TYR A 104 -3.55 -13.23 7.15
N ALA A 105 -4.43 -12.53 7.82
CA ALA A 105 -4.10 -11.23 8.40
C ALA A 105 -3.51 -11.36 9.82
N GLY A 106 -3.85 -12.44 10.56
CA GLY A 106 -3.42 -12.62 11.95
C GLY A 106 -3.85 -11.46 12.85
N ARG A 107 -4.94 -10.78 12.50
CA ARG A 107 -5.46 -9.56 13.12
C ARG A 107 -6.83 -9.83 13.74
N GLY A 108 -7.22 -8.97 14.67
CA GLY A 108 -8.57 -8.98 15.21
C GLY A 108 -9.60 -8.70 14.11
N VAL A 109 -10.68 -9.49 14.12
CA VAL A 109 -11.83 -9.33 13.24
C VAL A 109 -13.04 -9.07 14.10
N THR A 110 -13.75 -7.99 13.82
CA THR A 110 -15.04 -7.72 14.47
C THR A 110 -16.16 -8.20 13.53
N LYS A 111 -17.02 -9.05 14.05
CA LYS A 111 -18.13 -9.63 13.30
C LYS A 111 -19.45 -9.15 13.85
N TRP A 112 -20.38 -8.82 12.97
CA TRP A 112 -21.79 -8.65 13.27
C TRP A 112 -22.62 -9.16 12.11
N THR A 113 -23.87 -9.50 12.36
CA THR A 113 -24.80 -10.00 11.34
C THR A 113 -25.79 -8.92 10.97
N GLY A 114 -25.95 -8.70 9.68
CA GLY A 114 -26.95 -7.80 9.11
C GLY A 114 -27.92 -8.55 8.23
N VAL A 115 -28.98 -7.88 7.80
CA VAL A 115 -29.97 -8.41 6.85
C VAL A 115 -29.95 -7.54 5.61
N GLY A 116 -29.81 -8.16 4.44
CA GLY A 116 -29.86 -7.45 3.17
C GLY A 116 -31.24 -6.86 2.92
N ALA A 117 -31.33 -5.53 2.76
CA ALA A 117 -32.62 -4.85 2.62
C ALA A 117 -33.42 -5.30 1.39
N TYR A 118 -32.76 -5.74 0.34
CA TYR A 118 -33.40 -6.22 -0.89
C TYR A 118 -33.66 -7.74 -0.85
N SER A 119 -32.68 -8.52 -0.44
CA SER A 119 -32.77 -9.99 -0.44
C SER A 119 -33.53 -10.56 0.77
N ASN A 120 -33.64 -9.76 1.83
CA ASN A 120 -34.15 -10.16 3.15
C ASN A 120 -33.42 -11.38 3.75
N GLU A 121 -32.14 -11.57 3.34
CA GLU A 121 -31.30 -12.67 3.79
C GLU A 121 -30.22 -12.18 4.75
N PRO A 122 -29.87 -13.02 5.77
CA PRO A 122 -28.79 -12.67 6.69
C PRO A 122 -27.44 -12.69 5.96
N SER A 123 -26.56 -11.78 6.35
CA SER A 123 -25.18 -11.71 5.87
C SER A 123 -24.27 -11.32 7.03
N ASP A 124 -23.07 -11.88 7.05
CA ASP A 124 -22.05 -11.53 8.01
C ASP A 124 -21.23 -10.32 7.51
N LEU A 125 -21.02 -9.36 8.41
CA LEU A 125 -20.17 -8.21 8.18
C LEU A 125 -18.90 -8.38 9.03
N LEU A 126 -17.75 -8.40 8.38
CA LEU A 126 -16.45 -8.57 9.02
C LEU A 126 -15.66 -7.29 8.86
N LEU A 127 -15.26 -6.68 9.96
CA LEU A 127 -14.40 -5.49 9.99
C LEU A 127 -13.00 -5.87 10.46
N THR A 128 -12.00 -5.52 9.70
CA THR A 128 -10.58 -5.67 10.08
C THR A 128 -9.76 -4.49 9.60
N VAL A 129 -8.65 -4.24 10.28
CA VAL A 129 -7.68 -3.22 9.89
C VAL A 129 -6.33 -3.89 9.63
N VAL A 130 -5.81 -3.70 8.44
CA VAL A 130 -4.60 -4.36 7.95
C VAL A 130 -3.71 -3.35 7.22
N SER A 131 -2.45 -3.70 6.95
CA SER A 131 -1.61 -2.89 6.07
C SER A 131 -2.11 -2.97 4.62
N LYS A 132 -1.82 -1.97 3.81
CA LYS A 132 -2.20 -1.94 2.38
C LYS A 132 -1.71 -3.18 1.63
N LYS A 133 -0.52 -3.67 1.95
CA LYS A 133 0.02 -4.90 1.36
C LYS A 133 -0.80 -6.14 1.75
N GLU A 134 -1.14 -6.27 3.03
CA GLU A 134 -1.98 -7.36 3.53
C GLU A 134 -3.39 -7.28 2.92
N ALA A 135 -3.98 -6.08 2.83
CA ALA A 135 -5.30 -5.86 2.24
C ALA A 135 -5.38 -6.32 0.79
N LEU A 136 -4.39 -5.96 -0.04
CA LEU A 136 -4.34 -6.38 -1.45
C LEU A 136 -4.22 -7.91 -1.61
N HIS A 137 -3.43 -8.55 -0.75
CA HIS A 137 -3.29 -10.00 -0.76
C HIS A 137 -4.56 -10.70 -0.26
N LEU A 138 -5.09 -10.23 0.85
CA LEU A 138 -6.32 -10.75 1.45
C LEU A 138 -7.51 -10.62 0.49
N ARG A 139 -7.67 -9.47 -0.17
CA ARG A 139 -8.73 -9.26 -1.18
C ARG A 139 -8.71 -10.33 -2.27
N LYS A 140 -7.53 -10.73 -2.74
CA LYS A 140 -7.40 -11.76 -3.78
C LYS A 140 -7.91 -13.11 -3.26
N ILE A 141 -7.46 -13.52 -2.08
CA ILE A 141 -7.84 -14.80 -1.46
C ILE A 141 -9.35 -14.85 -1.17
N LEU A 142 -9.91 -13.77 -0.59
CA LEU A 142 -11.31 -13.70 -0.24
C LEU A 142 -12.22 -13.76 -1.48
N ARG A 143 -11.82 -13.15 -2.59
CA ARG A 143 -12.55 -13.23 -3.86
C ARG A 143 -12.46 -14.58 -4.55
N GLU A 144 -11.41 -15.33 -4.31
CA GLU A 144 -11.29 -16.71 -4.79
C GLU A 144 -12.21 -17.67 -4.00
N GLU A 145 -12.37 -17.43 -2.69
CA GLU A 145 -13.23 -18.24 -1.83
C GLU A 145 -14.73 -17.92 -2.02
N ASP A 146 -15.08 -16.64 -2.00
CA ASP A 146 -16.47 -16.19 -2.22
C ASP A 146 -16.49 -15.05 -3.27
N PRO A 147 -16.69 -15.40 -4.55
CA PRO A 147 -16.78 -14.41 -5.63
C PRO A 147 -17.94 -13.42 -5.47
N ASN A 148 -18.97 -13.77 -4.68
CA ASN A 148 -20.15 -12.93 -4.43
C ASN A 148 -19.96 -12.01 -3.22
N SER A 149 -18.87 -12.14 -2.48
CA SER A 149 -18.58 -11.27 -1.34
C SER A 149 -18.37 -9.82 -1.80
N PHE A 150 -18.85 -8.89 -0.98
CA PHE A 150 -18.67 -7.46 -1.20
C PHE A 150 -17.61 -6.93 -0.24
N ILE A 151 -16.51 -6.40 -0.78
CA ILE A 151 -15.36 -5.94 -0.02
C ILE A 151 -15.18 -4.46 -0.23
N ILE A 152 -15.32 -3.67 0.84
CA ILE A 152 -15.01 -2.24 0.89
C ILE A 152 -13.62 -2.10 1.51
N MET A 153 -12.76 -1.31 0.87
CA MET A 153 -11.44 -0.96 1.37
C MET A 153 -11.36 0.55 1.50
N ASP A 154 -11.11 1.02 2.71
CA ASP A 154 -10.91 2.43 3.01
C ASP A 154 -9.45 2.65 3.41
N GLU A 155 -8.76 3.49 2.66
CA GLU A 155 -7.34 3.81 2.85
C GLU A 155 -7.20 5.05 3.74
N ASP A 156 -6.00 5.24 4.30
CA ASP A 156 -5.62 6.38 5.15
C ASP A 156 -6.35 6.45 6.51
N VAL A 157 -6.66 5.30 7.07
CA VAL A 157 -7.26 5.22 8.39
C VAL A 157 -6.21 5.42 9.47
N SER A 158 -6.44 6.40 10.35
CA SER A 158 -5.65 6.58 11.56
C SER A 158 -6.15 5.65 12.65
N VAL A 159 -5.30 4.72 13.07
CA VAL A 159 -5.64 3.76 14.14
C VAL A 159 -4.93 4.17 15.42
N ALA A 160 -5.72 4.48 16.46
CA ALA A 160 -5.22 4.77 17.80
C ALA A 160 -5.71 3.69 18.78
N GLY A 161 -4.86 3.27 19.71
CA GLY A 161 -5.21 2.31 20.74
C GLY A 161 -4.35 1.03 20.72
N ASN A 162 -4.90 -0.08 21.19
CA ASN A 162 -4.18 -1.36 21.35
C ASN A 162 -4.00 -2.12 20.02
N PHE A 163 -3.42 -1.43 19.04
CA PHE A 163 -3.14 -1.98 17.71
C PHE A 163 -1.67 -2.39 17.61
N GLN A 164 -1.39 -3.70 17.58
CA GLN A 164 -0.03 -4.19 17.39
C GLN A 164 0.33 -4.18 15.90
N LYS A 165 1.23 -3.30 15.48
CA LYS A 165 1.87 -3.42 14.16
C LYS A 165 2.74 -4.68 14.15
N ARG A 166 2.41 -5.65 13.31
CA ARG A 166 3.34 -6.74 12.98
C ARG A 166 4.37 -6.19 11.98
N SER A 167 5.62 -6.22 12.38
CA SER A 167 6.79 -5.96 11.53
C SER A 167 7.05 -7.13 10.58
#